data_81af8d69430fe0f9bf84c27a2071edfe
#
_entry.id   81af8d69430fe0f9bf84c27a2071edfe
#
_cell.length_a   1.000
_cell.length_b   1.000
_cell.length_c   1.000
_cell.angle_alpha   90.00
_cell.angle_beta   90.00
_cell.angle_gamma   90.00
#
_symmetry.space_group_name_H-M   'P 1'
#
loop_
_entity.id
_entity.type
_entity.pdbx_description
1 polymer ?
#
loop_
_entity_poly.entity_id
_entity_poly.type
_entity_poly.pdbx_seq_one_letter_code
_entity_poly.pdbx_strand_id
1 'polypeptide(L)'
;MRRVNRIIDVVSEIRRQDPGIGGYKLWLMTKRMFRQDWVPGRDQFLALLHTFGYTLRRPRPRRTTNSNHRYHKYRNLIKGLIPDGPNVLWVSDITYIDTLDGCCYLHLVTDAYSRKIVGWCMSETLHAAHTVKALKMAIDATGKGT
;
A
#
# COMPACT_ATOMS: atom_id res chain seq x y z
N MET A 1 -8.69 -23.12 30.04
CA MET A 1 -8.83 -23.56 28.64
C MET A 1 -10.02 -22.95 27.89
N ARG A 2 -11.26 -22.98 28.37
CA ARG A 2 -12.46 -22.44 27.67
C ARG A 2 -12.34 -20.96 27.22
N ARG A 3 -11.72 -20.07 28.02
CA ARG A 3 -11.55 -18.64 27.72
C ARG A 3 -10.61 -18.40 26.52
N VAL A 4 -9.46 -19.09 26.50
CA VAL A 4 -8.47 -18.97 25.43
C VAL A 4 -9.04 -19.46 24.11
N ASN A 5 -9.71 -20.62 24.11
CA ASN A 5 -10.31 -21.16 22.89
C ASN A 5 -11.31 -20.18 22.26
N ARG A 6 -12.20 -19.57 23.06
CA ARG A 6 -13.15 -18.57 22.56
C ARG A 6 -12.47 -17.33 21.97
N ILE A 7 -11.36 -16.88 22.56
CA ILE A 7 -10.55 -15.78 21.99
C ILE A 7 -9.97 -16.21 20.63
N ILE A 8 -9.44 -17.40 20.55
CA ILE A 8 -8.85 -17.94 19.31
C ILE A 8 -9.92 -18.16 18.23
N ASP A 9 -11.11 -18.62 18.58
CA ASP A 9 -12.23 -18.76 17.63
C ASP A 9 -12.59 -17.41 17.01
N VAL A 10 -12.69 -16.34 17.81
CA VAL A 10 -12.94 -14.98 17.33
C VAL A 10 -11.78 -14.48 16.47
N VAL A 11 -10.54 -14.73 16.87
CA VAL A 11 -9.35 -14.37 16.09
C VAL A 11 -9.36 -15.07 14.73
N SER A 12 -9.70 -16.36 14.69
CA SER A 12 -9.81 -17.15 13.45
C SER A 12 -10.85 -16.57 12.51
N GLU A 13 -12.02 -16.19 13.04
CA GLU A 13 -13.09 -15.60 12.25
C GLU A 13 -12.68 -14.25 11.66
N ILE A 14 -12.08 -13.36 12.45
CA ILE A 14 -11.58 -12.07 11.96
C ILE A 14 -10.51 -12.29 10.88
N ARG A 15 -9.61 -13.25 11.09
CA ARG A 15 -8.54 -13.58 10.13
C ARG A 15 -9.05 -14.18 8.84
N ARG A 16 -10.18 -14.87 8.87
CA ARG A 16 -10.82 -15.39 7.66
C ARG A 16 -11.34 -14.26 6.78
N GLN A 17 -11.85 -13.17 7.39
CA GLN A 17 -12.34 -11.98 6.69
C GLN A 17 -11.22 -11.03 6.28
N ASP A 18 -10.20 -10.85 7.12
CA ASP A 18 -9.01 -10.03 6.86
C ASP A 18 -7.73 -10.79 7.27
N PRO A 19 -7.15 -11.59 6.35
CA PRO A 19 -5.94 -12.37 6.63
C PRO A 19 -4.73 -11.52 7.01
N GLY A 20 -4.68 -10.27 6.54
CA GLY A 20 -3.58 -9.33 6.74
C GLY A 20 -3.61 -8.52 8.03
N ILE A 21 -4.70 -8.59 8.80
CA ILE A 21 -4.87 -7.76 9.99
C ILE A 21 -3.79 -7.99 11.04
N GLY A 22 -3.14 -6.92 11.53
CA GLY A 22 -2.06 -6.99 12.52
C GLY A 22 -2.55 -7.34 13.93
N GLY A 23 -1.67 -7.96 14.75
CA GLY A 23 -2.02 -8.44 16.09
C GLY A 23 -2.57 -7.37 17.03
N TYR A 24 -2.11 -6.12 16.93
CA TYR A 24 -2.64 -5.01 17.72
C TYR A 24 -4.09 -4.67 17.37
N LYS A 25 -4.43 -4.63 16.08
CA LYS A 25 -5.82 -4.41 15.64
C LYS A 25 -6.72 -5.57 16.05
N LEU A 26 -6.24 -6.83 15.94
CA LEU A 26 -6.94 -8.00 16.45
C LEU A 26 -7.26 -7.88 17.94
N TRP A 27 -6.29 -7.47 18.74
CA TRP A 27 -6.50 -7.24 20.18
C TRP A 27 -7.59 -6.22 20.47
N LEU A 28 -7.57 -5.06 19.77
CA LEU A 28 -8.59 -4.02 19.92
C LEU A 28 -9.98 -4.52 19.51
N MET A 29 -10.09 -5.25 18.40
CA MET A 29 -11.35 -5.81 17.93
C MET A 29 -11.89 -6.86 18.89
N THR A 30 -11.04 -7.77 19.36
CA THR A 30 -11.40 -8.79 20.35
C THR A 30 -11.88 -8.15 21.66
N LYS A 31 -11.23 -7.08 22.13
CA LYS A 31 -11.69 -6.33 23.32
C LYS A 31 -13.06 -5.69 23.15
N ARG A 32 -13.44 -5.29 21.94
CA ARG A 32 -14.78 -4.74 21.65
C ARG A 32 -15.87 -5.81 21.65
N MET A 33 -15.52 -7.05 21.29
CA MET A 33 -16.46 -8.18 21.22
C MET A 33 -16.69 -8.84 22.57
N PHE A 34 -15.74 -8.74 23.49
CA PHE A 34 -15.82 -9.28 24.84
C PHE A 34 -15.83 -8.17 25.90
N ARG A 35 -16.29 -8.47 27.13
CA ARG A 35 -16.10 -7.57 28.27
C ARG A 35 -14.60 -7.29 28.45
N GLN A 36 -14.25 -6.04 28.83
CA GLN A 36 -12.87 -5.58 28.92
C GLN A 36 -11.95 -6.51 29.74
N ASP A 37 -12.45 -7.05 30.84
CA ASP A 37 -11.69 -7.93 31.75
C ASP A 37 -11.54 -9.37 31.21
N TRP A 38 -12.18 -9.66 30.10
CA TRP A 38 -12.17 -11.02 29.53
C TRP A 38 -11.04 -11.23 28.54
N VAL A 39 -10.47 -10.18 27.97
CA VAL A 39 -9.34 -10.24 27.04
C VAL A 39 -8.06 -9.88 27.79
N PRO A 40 -6.98 -10.68 27.69
CA PRO A 40 -5.73 -10.39 28.37
C PRO A 40 -5.12 -9.06 27.88
N GLY A 41 -4.14 -8.55 28.62
CA GLY A 41 -3.36 -7.39 28.21
C GLY A 41 -2.72 -7.60 26.83
N ARG A 42 -2.36 -6.49 26.17
CA ARG A 42 -1.82 -6.52 24.80
C ARG A 42 -0.70 -7.52 24.62
N ASP A 43 0.31 -7.51 25.49
CA ASP A 43 1.51 -8.33 25.31
C ASP A 43 1.23 -9.81 25.53
N GLN A 44 0.37 -10.12 26.50
CA GLN A 44 -0.11 -11.51 26.72
C GLN A 44 -0.97 -11.99 25.55
N PHE A 45 -1.79 -11.13 24.97
CA PHE A 45 -2.58 -11.46 23.78
C PHE A 45 -1.68 -11.73 22.58
N LEU A 46 -0.64 -10.91 22.35
CA LEU A 46 0.33 -11.15 21.27
C LEU A 46 1.13 -12.44 21.48
N ALA A 47 1.50 -12.77 22.72
CA ALA A 47 2.12 -14.05 23.04
C ALA A 47 1.18 -15.22 22.75
N LEU A 48 -0.11 -15.06 23.06
CA LEU A 48 -1.14 -16.05 22.73
C LEU A 48 -1.23 -16.27 21.21
N LEU A 49 -1.29 -15.18 20.42
CA LEU A 49 -1.28 -15.28 18.96
C LEU A 49 -0.06 -16.03 18.44
N HIS A 50 1.11 -15.78 19.02
CA HIS A 50 2.33 -16.49 18.67
C HIS A 50 2.22 -17.99 18.94
N THR A 51 1.78 -18.37 20.15
CA THR A 51 1.62 -19.77 20.58
C THR A 51 0.66 -20.55 19.66
N PHE A 52 -0.41 -19.92 19.20
CA PHE A 52 -1.40 -20.54 18.32
C PHE A 52 -1.12 -20.34 16.80
N GLY A 53 0.05 -19.83 16.43
CA GLY A 53 0.46 -19.69 15.03
C GLY A 53 -0.23 -18.55 14.26
N TYR A 54 -0.87 -17.61 14.95
CA TYR A 54 -1.56 -16.46 14.36
C TYR A 54 -0.66 -15.24 14.16
N THR A 55 0.65 -15.34 14.38
CA THR A 55 1.59 -14.24 14.11
C THR A 55 1.84 -14.12 12.61
N LEU A 56 1.61 -12.92 12.05
CA LEU A 56 1.94 -12.66 10.65
C LEU A 56 3.46 -12.63 10.44
N ARG A 57 3.91 -13.34 9.42
CA ARG A 57 5.29 -13.17 8.93
C ARG A 57 5.38 -11.81 8.23
N ARG A 58 6.40 -11.02 8.57
CA ARG A 58 6.70 -9.80 7.81
C ARG A 58 7.09 -10.19 6.39
N PRO A 59 6.45 -9.64 5.36
CA PRO A 59 6.89 -9.86 3.99
C PRO A 59 8.34 -9.35 3.85
N ARG A 60 9.15 -10.05 3.07
CA ARG A 60 10.50 -9.58 2.75
C ARG A 60 10.37 -8.28 1.95
N PRO A 61 11.14 -7.22 2.28
CA PRO A 61 11.11 -5.98 1.51
C PRO A 61 11.53 -6.28 0.07
N ARG A 62 10.72 -5.87 -0.89
CA ARG A 62 11.07 -5.94 -2.31
C ARG A 62 12.06 -4.82 -2.63
N ARG A 63 13.14 -5.15 -3.33
CA ARG A 63 14.01 -4.12 -3.91
C ARG A 63 13.34 -3.60 -5.18
N THR A 64 12.76 -2.43 -5.10
CA THR A 64 12.02 -1.80 -6.21
C THR A 64 12.83 -0.77 -6.97
N THR A 65 13.96 -0.32 -6.40
CA THR A 65 14.82 0.72 -6.98
C THR A 65 16.19 0.15 -7.33
N ASN A 66 16.67 0.43 -8.54
CA ASN A 66 18.04 0.18 -8.96
C ASN A 66 18.72 1.52 -9.24
N SER A 67 19.34 2.12 -8.21
CA SER A 67 20.06 3.40 -8.34
C SER A 67 21.48 3.26 -8.93
N ASN A 68 21.98 2.03 -9.09
CA ASN A 68 23.31 1.75 -9.62
C ASN A 68 23.25 1.34 -11.11
N HIS A 69 22.53 2.10 -11.92
CA HIS A 69 22.43 1.90 -13.36
C HIS A 69 23.46 2.77 -14.11
N ARG A 70 23.87 2.31 -15.31
CA ARG A 70 24.81 3.02 -16.18
C ARG A 70 24.16 4.04 -17.11
N TYR A 71 22.87 4.33 -16.96
CA TYR A 71 22.18 5.33 -17.77
C TYR A 71 22.65 6.73 -17.45
N HIS A 72 22.65 7.61 -18.46
CA HIS A 72 22.99 9.03 -18.30
C HIS A 72 22.08 9.69 -17.25
N LYS A 73 22.69 10.44 -16.34
CA LYS A 73 21.98 11.19 -15.31
C LYS A 73 21.82 12.63 -15.77
N TYR A 74 20.61 13.02 -16.07
CA TYR A 74 20.28 14.38 -16.47
C TYR A 74 20.29 15.34 -15.27
N ARG A 75 20.52 16.63 -15.55
CA ARG A 75 20.44 17.69 -14.55
C ARG A 75 18.99 17.78 -14.03
N ASN A 76 18.83 18.01 -12.73
CA ASN A 76 17.52 18.28 -12.15
C ASN A 76 17.04 19.68 -12.58
N LEU A 77 16.06 19.72 -13.48
CA LEU A 77 15.49 20.96 -14.03
C LEU A 77 14.46 21.62 -13.09
N ILE A 78 13.96 20.88 -12.10
CA ILE A 78 12.93 21.35 -11.16
C ILE A 78 13.51 21.69 -9.77
N LYS A 79 14.84 21.81 -9.66
CA LYS A 79 15.48 22.18 -8.38
C LYS A 79 15.03 23.57 -7.96
N GLY A 80 14.34 23.65 -6.80
CA GLY A 80 13.81 24.91 -6.25
C GLY A 80 12.46 25.35 -6.85
N LEU A 81 11.89 24.59 -7.77
CA LEU A 81 10.55 24.86 -8.30
C LEU A 81 9.50 24.50 -7.22
N ILE A 82 8.71 25.49 -6.83
CA ILE A 82 7.50 25.31 -6.01
C ILE A 82 6.32 25.58 -6.93
N PRO A 83 5.46 24.57 -7.22
CA PRO A 83 4.29 24.81 -8.06
C PRO A 83 3.34 25.81 -7.38
N ASP A 84 2.96 26.85 -8.10
CA ASP A 84 2.06 27.92 -7.66
C ASP A 84 0.60 27.73 -8.13
N GLY A 85 0.35 26.67 -8.92
CA GLY A 85 -0.97 26.34 -9.42
C GLY A 85 -1.08 24.90 -9.93
N PRO A 86 -2.32 24.48 -10.28
CA PRO A 86 -2.55 23.15 -10.84
C PRO A 86 -1.93 23.02 -12.24
N ASN A 87 -1.47 21.81 -12.56
CA ASN A 87 -0.87 21.45 -13.85
C ASN A 87 0.45 22.17 -14.20
N VAL A 88 1.14 22.76 -13.22
CA VAL A 88 2.49 23.34 -13.41
C VAL A 88 3.55 22.25 -13.38
N LEU A 89 3.40 21.30 -12.45
CA LEU A 89 4.30 20.17 -12.29
C LEU A 89 3.52 18.88 -12.04
N TRP A 90 3.80 17.89 -12.84
CA TRP A 90 3.32 16.53 -12.61
C TRP A 90 4.44 15.64 -12.13
N VAL A 91 4.13 14.75 -11.20
CA VAL A 91 5.02 13.69 -10.74
C VAL A 91 4.44 12.34 -11.14
N SER A 92 5.31 11.43 -11.53
CA SER A 92 4.89 10.08 -11.92
C SER A 92 5.62 9.05 -11.08
N ASP A 93 4.89 8.00 -10.67
CA ASP A 93 5.45 6.88 -9.93
C ASP A 93 4.71 5.58 -10.30
N ILE A 94 5.33 4.45 -9.97
CA ILE A 94 4.75 3.13 -10.19
C ILE A 94 4.58 2.44 -8.85
N THR A 95 3.34 2.10 -8.50
CA THR A 95 2.99 1.38 -7.29
C THR A 95 2.75 -0.10 -7.58
N TYR A 96 3.31 -0.96 -6.77
CA TYR A 96 3.11 -2.41 -6.83
C TYR A 96 1.85 -2.77 -6.05
N ILE A 97 0.93 -3.49 -6.70
CA ILE A 97 -0.32 -3.96 -6.11
C ILE A 97 -0.30 -5.48 -6.10
N ASP A 98 -0.27 -6.08 -4.91
CA ASP A 98 -0.38 -7.52 -4.77
C ASP A 98 -1.85 -7.93 -4.91
N THR A 99 -2.12 -8.87 -5.82
CA THR A 99 -3.41 -9.49 -6.07
C THR A 99 -3.35 -10.99 -5.79
N LEU A 100 -4.49 -11.67 -5.81
CA LEU A 100 -4.55 -13.13 -5.62
C LEU A 100 -3.81 -13.88 -6.74
N ASP A 101 -3.83 -13.32 -7.96
CA ASP A 101 -3.25 -13.92 -9.15
C ASP A 101 -1.80 -13.47 -9.42
N GLY A 102 -1.25 -12.60 -8.57
CA GLY A 102 0.11 -12.10 -8.72
C GLY A 102 0.25 -10.62 -8.40
N CYS A 103 1.26 -9.97 -8.99
CA CYS A 103 1.54 -8.56 -8.76
C CYS A 103 1.18 -7.74 -10.00
N CYS A 104 0.35 -6.73 -9.83
CA CYS A 104 0.06 -5.70 -10.82
C CYS A 104 0.83 -4.41 -10.54
N TYR A 105 0.96 -3.57 -11.55
CA TYR A 105 1.68 -2.31 -11.49
C TYR A 105 0.73 -1.17 -11.83
N LEU A 106 0.58 -0.24 -10.91
CA LEU A 106 -0.22 0.95 -11.11
C LEU A 106 0.70 2.14 -11.42
N HIS A 107 0.66 2.59 -12.66
CA HIS A 107 1.35 3.78 -13.14
C HIS A 107 0.49 4.99 -12.87
N LEU A 108 0.98 5.95 -12.09
CA LEU A 108 0.25 7.15 -11.68
C LEU A 108 0.93 8.40 -12.23
N VAL A 109 0.12 9.38 -12.62
CA VAL A 109 0.53 10.76 -12.86
C VAL A 109 -0.29 11.64 -11.94
N THR A 110 0.38 12.41 -11.08
CA THR A 110 -0.23 13.21 -10.03
C THR A 110 0.21 14.67 -10.19
N ASP A 111 -0.72 15.58 -10.12
CA ASP A 111 -0.40 17.02 -10.06
C ASP A 111 0.21 17.35 -8.69
N ALA A 112 1.40 17.93 -8.70
CA ALA A 112 2.16 18.20 -7.49
C ALA A 112 1.53 19.26 -6.59
N TYR A 113 0.77 20.20 -7.18
CA TYR A 113 0.08 21.25 -6.44
C TYR A 113 -1.21 20.76 -5.78
N SER A 114 -2.15 20.27 -6.59
CA SER A 114 -3.48 19.86 -6.11
C SER A 114 -3.51 18.47 -5.47
N ARG A 115 -2.48 17.67 -5.66
CA ARG A 115 -2.40 16.25 -5.27
C ARG A 115 -3.41 15.36 -6.01
N LYS A 116 -4.05 15.88 -7.04
CA LYS A 116 -5.01 15.13 -7.86
C LYS A 116 -4.27 14.16 -8.78
N ILE A 117 -4.77 12.92 -8.86
CA ILE A 117 -4.35 11.97 -9.89
C ILE A 117 -4.99 12.44 -11.20
N VAL A 118 -4.15 12.81 -12.16
CA VAL A 118 -4.58 13.34 -13.48
C VAL A 118 -4.51 12.27 -14.57
N GLY A 119 -3.74 11.20 -14.34
CA GLY A 119 -3.69 10.05 -15.24
C GLY A 119 -3.22 8.80 -14.54
N TRP A 120 -3.68 7.64 -15.01
CA TRP A 120 -3.30 6.35 -14.47
C TRP A 120 -3.40 5.23 -15.50
N CYS A 121 -2.65 4.17 -15.28
CA CYS A 121 -2.74 2.93 -16.04
C CYS A 121 -2.36 1.75 -15.15
N MET A 122 -3.19 0.71 -15.11
CA MET A 122 -2.86 -0.54 -14.44
C MET A 122 -2.40 -1.56 -15.46
N SER A 123 -1.39 -2.36 -15.12
CA SER A 123 -0.79 -3.37 -16.01
C SER A 123 -0.16 -4.51 -15.22
N GLU A 124 0.05 -5.62 -15.89
CA GLU A 124 0.77 -6.79 -15.33
C GLU A 124 2.29 -6.69 -15.53
N THR A 125 2.77 -5.68 -16.24
CA THR A 125 4.20 -5.51 -16.55
C THR A 125 4.68 -4.09 -16.30
N LEU A 126 5.99 -3.94 -16.03
CA LEU A 126 6.66 -2.65 -15.81
C LEU A 126 7.07 -1.92 -17.10
N HIS A 127 6.49 -2.27 -18.27
CA HIS A 127 6.88 -1.61 -19.52
C HIS A 127 6.55 -0.12 -19.53
N ALA A 128 7.49 0.71 -19.99
CA ALA A 128 7.35 2.16 -20.10
C ALA A 128 6.12 2.61 -20.89
N ALA A 129 5.63 1.75 -21.82
CA ALA A 129 4.41 2.00 -22.58
C ALA A 129 3.18 2.27 -21.69
N HIS A 130 3.10 1.68 -20.50
CA HIS A 130 2.00 1.88 -19.55
C HIS A 130 2.10 3.24 -18.85
N THR A 131 3.32 3.70 -18.53
CA THR A 131 3.56 5.07 -18.05
C THR A 131 3.17 6.09 -19.11
N VAL A 132 3.49 5.83 -20.38
CA VAL A 132 3.09 6.70 -21.50
C VAL A 132 1.56 6.75 -21.65
N LYS A 133 0.85 5.62 -21.44
CA LYS A 133 -0.64 5.63 -21.44
C LYS A 133 -1.19 6.49 -20.31
N ALA A 134 -0.65 6.38 -19.10
CA ALA A 134 -1.06 7.22 -17.98
C ALA A 134 -0.79 8.72 -18.25
N LEU A 135 0.34 9.05 -18.86
CA LEU A 135 0.68 10.41 -19.26
C LEU A 135 -0.27 10.95 -20.34
N LYS A 136 -0.57 10.17 -21.37
CA LYS A 136 -1.54 10.57 -22.41
C LYS A 136 -2.91 10.85 -21.80
N MET A 137 -3.40 10.00 -20.91
CA MET A 137 -4.65 10.23 -20.18
C MET A 137 -4.62 11.58 -19.43
N ALA A 138 -3.49 11.90 -18.75
CA ALA A 138 -3.33 13.18 -18.05
C ALA A 138 -3.37 14.39 -19.00
N ILE A 139 -2.70 14.29 -20.16
CA ILE A 139 -2.68 15.32 -21.19
C ILE A 139 -4.10 15.56 -21.74
N ASP A 140 -4.79 14.50 -22.12
CA ASP A 140 -6.15 14.57 -22.66
C ASP A 140 -7.13 15.17 -21.65
N ALA A 141 -7.05 14.76 -20.38
CA ALA A 141 -7.92 15.28 -19.32
C ALA A 141 -7.71 16.76 -18.98
N THR A 142 -6.53 17.31 -19.28
CA THR A 142 -6.17 18.71 -18.96
C THR A 142 -6.22 19.64 -20.17
N GLY A 143 -6.47 19.12 -21.37
CA GLY A 143 -6.49 19.90 -22.61
C GLY A 143 -5.13 20.50 -23.03
N LYS A 144 -4.03 20.02 -22.43
CA LYS A 144 -2.66 20.52 -22.71
C LYS A 144 -1.99 19.80 -23.90
N GLY A 145 -2.70 19.01 -24.65
CA GLY A 145 -2.19 18.19 -25.76
C GLY A 145 -2.39 18.79 -27.17
N THR A 146 -2.73 20.06 -27.29
CA THR A 146 -2.83 20.76 -28.57
C THR A 146 -1.76 21.80 -28.70
#